data_8f42e40d7f262e70ab1636f21901a644
#
_entry.id   8f42e40d7f262e70ab1636f21901a644
#
_cell.length_a   1.000
_cell.length_b   1.000
_cell.length_c   1.000
_cell.angle_alpha   90.00
_cell.angle_beta   90.00
_cell.angle_gamma   90.00
#
_symmetry.space_group_name_H-M   'P 1'
#
loop_
_entity.id
_entity.type
_entity.pdbx_description
1 polymer ?
#
loop_
_entity_poly.entity_id
_entity_poly.type
_entity_poly.pdbx_seq_one_letter_code
_entity_poly.pdbx_strand_id
1 'polypeptide(L)'
;MRCFLAMIPPADVIAGIERFLEPRRTASQGSPWRWTRPSSYHVTLAFMAGYPDQRTEELIQGLDAWAQRRVPLTMTVAGAGAFRSPERAKVLYLSVPGEAAMRLGEWSQQLRALVELS
;
A
#
# COMPACT_ATOMS: atom_id res chain seq x y z
N MET A 1 18.37 5.87 -4.93
CA MET A 1 17.05 6.13 -5.54
C MET A 1 15.97 6.20 -4.48
N ARG A 2 14.89 6.87 -4.81
CA ARG A 2 13.68 6.81 -3.98
C ARG A 2 12.86 5.63 -4.44
N CYS A 3 12.49 4.78 -3.51
CA CYS A 3 11.68 3.60 -3.82
C CYS A 3 10.85 3.18 -2.60
N PHE A 4 9.98 2.23 -2.81
CA PHE A 4 9.17 1.70 -1.71
C PHE A 4 8.85 0.22 -1.97
N LEU A 5 8.60 -0.48 -0.87
CA LEU A 5 8.11 -1.85 -0.90
C LEU A 5 6.61 -1.82 -0.66
N ALA A 6 5.86 -2.50 -1.50
CA ALA A 6 4.41 -2.45 -1.45
C ALA A 6 3.79 -3.83 -1.71
N MET A 7 2.59 -4.00 -1.18
CA MET A 7 1.74 -5.14 -1.46
C MET A 7 0.68 -4.71 -2.46
N ILE A 8 0.50 -5.49 -3.52
CA ILE A 8 -0.48 -5.20 -4.57
C ILE A 8 -1.69 -6.10 -4.35
N PRO A 9 -2.91 -5.55 -4.29
CA PRO A 9 -4.11 -6.36 -4.12
C PRO A 9 -4.35 -7.28 -5.32
N PRO A 10 -4.95 -8.46 -5.09
CA PRO A 10 -5.39 -9.32 -6.21
C PRO A 10 -6.46 -8.64 -7.07
N ALA A 11 -6.65 -9.15 -8.29
CA ALA A 11 -7.57 -8.56 -9.26
C ALA A 11 -9.03 -8.50 -8.76
N ASP A 12 -9.48 -9.51 -8.04
CA ASP A 12 -10.84 -9.55 -7.49
C ASP A 12 -11.04 -8.48 -6.40
N VAL A 13 -10.02 -8.22 -5.59
CA VAL A 13 -10.05 -7.17 -4.59
C VAL A 13 -10.09 -5.79 -5.27
N ILE A 14 -9.27 -5.60 -6.30
CA ILE A 14 -9.28 -4.35 -7.08
C ILE A 14 -10.66 -4.10 -7.68
N ALA A 15 -11.28 -5.14 -8.25
CA ALA A 15 -12.63 -5.03 -8.83
C ALA A 15 -13.66 -4.63 -7.76
N GLY A 16 -13.57 -5.18 -6.56
CA GLY A 16 -14.43 -4.81 -5.44
C GLY A 16 -14.27 -3.36 -5.02
N ILE A 17 -13.03 -2.89 -4.95
CA ILE A 17 -12.73 -1.48 -4.64
C ILE A 17 -13.32 -0.57 -5.73
N GLU A 18 -13.16 -0.95 -6.99
CA GLU A 18 -13.70 -0.18 -8.12
C GLU A 18 -15.22 -0.04 -8.05
N ARG A 19 -15.94 -1.12 -7.73
CA ARG A 19 -17.40 -1.06 -7.58
C ARG A 19 -17.81 -0.11 -6.45
N PHE A 20 -17.04 -0.09 -5.37
CA PHE A 20 -17.30 0.81 -4.25
C PHE A 20 -17.03 2.27 -4.63
N LEU A 21 -15.98 2.54 -5.39
CA LEU A 21 -15.55 3.91 -5.71
C LEU A 21 -16.33 4.55 -6.86
N GLU A 22 -16.91 3.76 -7.75
CA GLU A 22 -17.55 4.29 -8.96
C GLU A 22 -18.60 5.38 -8.70
N PRO A 23 -19.58 5.17 -7.79
CA PRO A 23 -20.56 6.24 -7.48
C PRO A 23 -19.88 7.51 -6.94
N ARG A 24 -18.78 7.34 -6.22
CA ARG A 24 -18.05 8.47 -5.63
C ARG A 24 -17.27 9.25 -6.67
N ARG A 25 -16.72 8.57 -7.67
CA ARG A 25 -16.08 9.23 -8.81
C ARG A 25 -17.08 10.06 -9.57
N THR A 26 -18.25 9.49 -9.85
CA THR A 26 -19.32 10.20 -10.55
C THR A 26 -19.75 11.44 -9.77
N ALA A 27 -19.92 11.32 -8.46
CA ALA A 27 -20.33 12.42 -7.61
C ALA A 27 -19.26 13.52 -7.52
N SER A 28 -17.99 13.19 -7.74
CA SER A 28 -16.88 14.14 -7.64
C SER A 28 -16.44 14.74 -8.98
N GLN A 29 -17.16 14.47 -10.06
CA GLN A 29 -16.87 15.06 -11.38
C GLN A 29 -16.85 16.58 -11.28
N GLY A 30 -15.82 17.19 -11.88
CA GLY A 30 -15.62 18.62 -11.81
C GLY A 30 -14.85 19.10 -10.61
N SER A 31 -14.56 18.24 -9.64
CA SER A 31 -13.73 18.56 -8.49
C SER A 31 -12.24 18.51 -8.85
N PRO A 32 -11.33 19.11 -8.05
CA PRO A 32 -9.90 19.04 -8.31
C PRO A 32 -9.26 17.69 -7.98
N TRP A 33 -10.04 16.71 -7.48
CA TRP A 33 -9.51 15.41 -7.10
C TRP A 33 -9.14 14.58 -8.31
N ARG A 34 -7.96 13.94 -8.23
CA ARG A 34 -7.52 12.96 -9.21
C ARG A 34 -7.64 11.58 -8.58
N TRP A 35 -8.35 10.69 -9.27
CA TRP A 35 -8.53 9.32 -8.80
C TRP A 35 -7.35 8.47 -9.25
N THR A 36 -6.80 7.69 -8.31
CA THR A 36 -5.74 6.75 -8.60
C THR A 36 -6.25 5.68 -9.55
N ARG A 37 -5.40 5.29 -10.49
CA ARG A 37 -5.74 4.20 -11.42
C ARG A 37 -5.79 2.87 -10.65
N PRO A 38 -6.70 1.96 -11.01
CA PRO A 38 -6.76 0.64 -10.35
C PRO A 38 -5.43 -0.12 -10.37
N SER A 39 -4.65 0.00 -11.43
CA SER A 39 -3.35 -0.64 -11.55
C SER A 39 -2.30 -0.08 -10.57
N SER A 40 -2.59 1.02 -9.92
CA SER A 40 -1.70 1.66 -8.95
C SER A 40 -2.14 1.47 -7.51
N TYR A 41 -3.22 0.74 -7.24
CA TYR A 41 -3.64 0.46 -5.88
C TYR A 41 -2.61 -0.41 -5.18
N HIS A 42 -2.22 -0.01 -3.99
CA HIS A 42 -1.21 -0.74 -3.21
C HIS A 42 -1.26 -0.37 -1.73
N VAL A 43 -0.64 -1.21 -0.92
CA VAL A 43 -0.36 -0.92 0.49
C VAL A 43 1.14 -0.76 0.62
N THR A 44 1.60 0.44 0.97
CA THR A 44 3.03 0.68 1.19
C THR A 44 3.46 0.05 2.51
N LEU A 45 4.50 -0.77 2.47
CA LEU A 45 5.04 -1.43 3.65
C LEU A 45 6.33 -0.78 4.14
N ALA A 46 7.15 -0.26 3.24
CA ALA A 46 8.37 0.43 3.60
C ALA A 46 8.75 1.44 2.53
N PHE A 47 9.20 2.61 2.95
CA PHE A 47 9.63 3.68 2.03
C PHE A 47 11.11 3.96 2.26
N MET A 48 11.88 4.08 1.16
CA MET A 48 13.29 4.38 1.20
C MET A 48 13.58 5.61 0.35
N ALA A 49 14.03 6.69 1.00
CA ALA A 49 14.31 7.95 0.32
C ALA A 49 15.62 7.92 -0.48
N GLY A 50 16.60 7.16 -0.04
CA GLY A 50 17.92 7.14 -0.65
C GLY A 50 18.54 5.76 -0.68
N TYR A 51 17.86 4.78 -1.27
CA TYR A 51 18.39 3.42 -1.34
C TYR A 51 19.47 3.30 -2.42
N PRO A 52 20.64 2.68 -2.11
CA PRO A 52 21.70 2.51 -3.12
C PRO A 52 21.26 1.59 -4.26
N ASP A 53 21.44 2.05 -5.49
CA ASP A 53 21.01 1.29 -6.68
C ASP A 53 21.73 -0.05 -6.79
N GLN A 54 22.99 -0.12 -6.41
CA GLN A 54 23.79 -1.34 -6.50
C GLN A 54 23.37 -2.44 -5.52
N ARG A 55 22.50 -2.11 -4.55
CA ARG A 55 21.96 -3.08 -3.59
C ARG A 55 20.59 -3.61 -3.97
N THR A 56 20.04 -3.15 -5.06
CA THR A 56 18.67 -3.48 -5.48
C THR A 56 18.46 -4.98 -5.64
N GLU A 57 19.41 -5.68 -6.26
CA GLU A 57 19.27 -7.11 -6.48
C GLU A 57 19.29 -7.91 -5.19
N GLU A 58 20.15 -7.55 -4.25
CA GLU A 58 20.18 -8.17 -2.92
C GLU A 58 18.86 -7.95 -2.19
N LEU A 59 18.29 -6.75 -2.31
CA LEU A 59 17.01 -6.43 -1.69
C LEU A 59 15.90 -7.29 -2.28
N ILE A 60 15.86 -7.44 -3.61
CA ILE A 60 14.84 -8.25 -4.28
C ILE A 60 14.94 -9.71 -3.83
N GLN A 61 16.15 -10.25 -3.75
CA GLN A 61 16.36 -11.62 -3.28
C GLN A 61 15.92 -11.79 -1.82
N GLY A 62 16.28 -10.85 -0.97
CA GLY A 62 15.88 -10.88 0.43
C GLY A 62 14.37 -10.74 0.62
N LEU A 63 13.75 -9.89 -0.18
CA LEU A 63 12.31 -9.70 -0.16
C LEU A 63 11.57 -10.96 -0.61
N ASP A 64 12.05 -11.61 -1.66
CA ASP A 64 11.46 -12.84 -2.15
C ASP A 64 11.54 -13.96 -1.10
N ALA A 65 12.69 -14.13 -0.48
CA ALA A 65 12.88 -15.11 0.59
C ALA A 65 11.98 -14.81 1.80
N TRP A 66 11.86 -13.54 2.16
CA TRP A 66 10.98 -13.11 3.24
C TRP A 66 9.51 -13.44 2.93
N ALA A 67 9.08 -13.12 1.71
CA ALA A 67 7.69 -13.33 1.28
C ALA A 67 7.31 -14.81 1.28
N GLN A 68 8.22 -15.68 0.84
CA GLN A 68 7.97 -17.12 0.79
C GLN A 68 7.72 -17.74 2.17
N ARG A 69 8.19 -17.08 3.23
CA ARG A 69 7.97 -17.54 4.61
C ARG A 69 6.70 -16.99 5.24
N ARG A 70 5.94 -16.17 4.51
CA ARG A 70 4.70 -15.57 5.03
C ARG A 70 3.50 -16.41 4.67
N VAL A 71 2.56 -16.46 5.60
CA VAL A 71 1.24 -17.02 5.36
C VAL A 71 0.38 -15.93 4.73
N PRO A 72 -0.46 -16.25 3.72
CA PRO A 72 -1.36 -15.25 3.17
C PRO A 72 -2.20 -14.58 4.25
N LEU A 73 -2.37 -13.27 4.13
CA LEU A 73 -3.11 -12.47 5.08
C LEU A 73 -4.50 -12.17 4.54
N THR A 74 -5.52 -12.59 5.31
CA THR A 74 -6.90 -12.21 5.01
C THR A 74 -7.16 -10.84 5.62
N MET A 75 -7.65 -9.91 4.80
CA MET A 75 -7.93 -8.56 5.27
C MET A 75 -9.23 -8.04 4.67
N THR A 76 -9.87 -7.14 5.40
CA THR A 76 -11.06 -6.44 4.94
C THR A 76 -10.68 -4.98 4.74
N VAL A 77 -11.07 -4.42 3.59
CA VAL A 77 -10.94 -2.98 3.35
C VAL A 77 -12.22 -2.33 3.84
N ALA A 78 -12.13 -1.48 4.86
CA ALA A 78 -13.29 -0.85 5.47
C ALA A 78 -12.92 0.51 6.01
N GLY A 79 -13.75 1.51 5.73
CA GLY A 79 -13.50 2.88 6.14
C GLY A 79 -12.53 3.60 5.22
N ALA A 80 -12.35 4.88 5.47
CA ALA A 80 -11.50 5.75 4.68
C ALA A 80 -10.88 6.81 5.58
N GLY A 81 -9.77 7.39 5.11
CA GLY A 81 -9.10 8.45 5.82
C GLY A 81 -8.42 9.39 4.86
N ALA A 82 -7.78 10.42 5.42
CA ALA A 82 -7.11 11.42 4.64
C ALA A 82 -5.77 11.78 5.30
N PHE A 83 -4.73 11.90 4.49
CA PHE A 83 -3.45 12.41 4.99
C PHE A 83 -3.53 13.91 5.20
N ARG A 84 -2.95 14.38 6.30
CA ARG A 84 -2.97 15.67 6.94
C ARG A 84 -4.22 15.85 7.79
N SER A 85 -5.35 16.14 7.19
CA SER A 85 -6.62 16.28 7.88
C SER A 85 -7.75 16.24 6.85
N PRO A 86 -9.00 15.98 7.25
CA PRO A 86 -10.11 16.02 6.30
C PRO A 86 -10.24 17.37 5.60
N GLU A 87 -9.89 18.47 6.26
CA GLU A 87 -10.01 19.83 5.71
C GLU A 87 -8.89 20.18 4.74
N ARG A 88 -7.72 19.54 4.89
CA ARG A 88 -6.52 19.83 4.07
C ARG A 88 -5.97 18.57 3.43
N ALA A 89 -6.84 17.65 3.09
CA ALA A 89 -6.42 16.37 2.55
C ALA A 89 -5.77 16.54 1.18
N LYS A 90 -4.61 15.91 1.01
CA LYS A 90 -3.94 15.77 -0.29
C LYS A 90 -4.07 14.37 -0.85
N VAL A 91 -4.24 13.39 0.03
CA VAL A 91 -4.40 11.99 -0.34
C VAL A 91 -5.54 11.41 0.49
N LEU A 92 -6.49 10.77 -0.19
CA LEU A 92 -7.51 9.95 0.44
C LEU A 92 -7.10 8.49 0.33
N TYR A 93 -7.40 7.70 1.37
CA TYR A 93 -7.07 6.28 1.38
C TYR A 93 -8.20 5.45 1.95
N LEU A 94 -8.22 4.16 1.61
CA LEU A 94 -9.10 3.19 2.24
C LEU A 94 -8.34 2.49 3.37
N SER A 95 -9.04 2.17 4.45
CA SER A 95 -8.45 1.60 5.65
C SER A 95 -8.57 0.09 5.68
N VAL A 96 -7.57 -0.56 6.27
CA VAL A 96 -7.60 -1.97 6.62
C VAL A 96 -7.56 -2.05 8.14
N PRO A 97 -8.70 -2.31 8.80
CA PRO A 97 -8.74 -2.31 10.26
C PRO A 97 -8.40 -3.67 10.88
N GLY A 98 -8.31 -3.70 12.22
CA GLY A 98 -8.29 -4.89 13.01
C GLY A 98 -6.96 -5.64 13.02
N GLU A 99 -7.04 -6.96 13.13
CA GLU A 99 -5.86 -7.82 13.20
C GLU A 99 -5.00 -7.72 11.95
N ALA A 100 -5.61 -7.56 10.78
CA ALA A 100 -4.87 -7.40 9.53
C ALA A 100 -3.98 -6.16 9.57
N ALA A 101 -4.46 -5.05 10.14
CA ALA A 101 -3.65 -3.85 10.30
C ALA A 101 -2.43 -4.09 11.18
N MET A 102 -2.58 -4.85 12.26
CA MET A 102 -1.48 -5.20 13.14
C MET A 102 -0.44 -6.06 12.43
N ARG A 103 -0.89 -7.04 11.64
CA ARG A 103 0.01 -7.90 10.85
C ARG A 103 0.77 -7.11 9.80
N LEU A 104 0.10 -6.20 9.12
CA LEU A 104 0.75 -5.31 8.16
C LEU A 104 1.81 -4.43 8.84
N GLY A 105 1.54 -3.97 10.05
CA GLY A 105 2.51 -3.23 10.86
C GLY A 105 3.74 -4.06 11.19
N GLU A 106 3.55 -5.31 11.57
CA GLU A 106 4.66 -6.25 11.82
C GLU A 106 5.48 -6.47 10.56
N TRP A 107 4.83 -6.70 9.43
CA TRP A 107 5.51 -6.88 8.15
C TRP A 107 6.30 -5.63 7.76
N SER A 108 5.72 -4.46 7.98
CA SER A 108 6.40 -3.19 7.74
C SER A 108 7.69 -3.07 8.55
N GLN A 109 7.65 -3.44 9.83
CA GLN A 109 8.84 -3.42 10.68
C GLN A 109 9.89 -4.43 10.21
N GLN A 110 9.46 -5.63 9.84
CA GLN A 110 10.37 -6.67 9.34
C GLN A 110 11.04 -6.24 8.04
N LEU A 111 10.30 -5.62 7.14
CA LEU A 111 10.84 -5.18 5.86
C LEU A 111 11.79 -3.98 6.02
N ARG A 112 11.51 -3.08 6.95
CA ARG A 112 12.45 -2.00 7.26
C ARG A 112 13.76 -2.54 7.80
N ALA A 113 13.71 -3.54 8.66
CA ALA A 113 14.92 -4.21 9.16
C ALA A 113 15.69 -4.89 8.02
N LEU A 114 14.96 -5.54 7.09
CA LEU A 114 15.58 -6.17 5.93
C LEU A 114 16.31 -5.14 5.06
N VAL A 115 15.72 -3.99 4.83
CA VAL A 115 16.31 -2.90 4.05
C VAL A 115 17.61 -2.41 4.70
N GLU A 116 17.64 -2.28 6.02
CA GLU A 116 18.82 -1.83 6.74
C GLU A 116 19.99 -2.83 6.67
N LEU A 117 19.68 -4.12 6.58
CA LEU A 117 20.67 -5.19 6.52
C LEU A 117 21.20 -5.48 5.11
N SER A 118 20.49 -5.04 4.10
CA SER A 118 20.86 -5.34 2.70
C SER A 118 21.73 -4.28 2.01
#